data_42a83700c680b390eb70d40fb6743411
#
_entry.id   42a83700c680b390eb70d40fb6743411
#
_cell.length_a   1.000
_cell.length_b   1.000
_cell.length_c   1.000
_cell.angle_alpha   90.00
_cell.angle_beta   90.00
_cell.angle_gamma   90.00
#
_symmetry.space_group_name_H-M   'P 1'
#
loop_
_entity.id
_entity.type
_entity.pdbx_description
1 polymer ?
#
loop_
_entity_poly.entity_id
_entity_poly.type
_entity_poly.pdbx_seq_one_letter_code
_entity_poly.pdbx_strand_id
1 'polypeptide(L)'
;MGWCDDSNSKKYNQKIYFPFKYGAEKIYRKDKIYDIFINIKYNHYPIVKGKGSAIFLHLKNKKYKPTQGCIAILKNDFLKILPFINKNTKISIS
;
A
#
# COMPACT_ATOMS: atom_id res chain seq x y z
N MET A 1 -8.26 -7.25 7.84
CA MET A 1 -7.15 -6.28 7.91
C MET A 1 -7.38 -5.16 6.90
N GLY A 2 -7.03 -3.98 7.24
CA GLY A 2 -7.14 -2.81 6.39
C GLY A 2 -6.04 -1.80 6.64
N TRP A 3 -6.07 -0.71 5.90
CA TRP A 3 -5.15 0.41 6.06
C TRP A 3 -5.97 1.69 6.15
N CYS A 4 -5.80 2.44 7.24
CA CYS A 4 -6.58 3.65 7.48
C CYS A 4 -6.11 4.78 6.57
N ASP A 5 -7.03 5.34 5.79
CA ASP A 5 -6.80 6.48 4.90
C ASP A 5 -7.65 7.71 5.26
N ASP A 6 -8.27 7.69 6.44
CA ASP A 6 -9.10 8.79 6.92
C ASP A 6 -8.28 9.73 7.80
N SER A 7 -8.05 10.95 7.33
CA SER A 7 -7.24 11.95 8.03
C SER A 7 -7.83 12.40 9.36
N ASN A 8 -9.09 12.07 9.64
CA ASN A 8 -9.72 12.36 10.93
C ASN A 8 -9.39 11.32 12.00
N SER A 9 -8.79 10.19 11.63
CA SER A 9 -8.46 9.11 12.55
C SER A 9 -7.05 9.25 13.11
N LYS A 10 -6.87 8.90 14.39
CA LYS A 10 -5.53 8.75 15.00
C LYS A 10 -4.72 7.63 14.38
N LYS A 11 -5.37 6.70 13.65
CA LYS A 11 -4.74 5.59 12.97
C LYS A 11 -4.38 5.89 11.51
N TYR A 12 -4.51 7.14 11.06
CA TYR A 12 -4.21 7.55 9.69
C TYR A 12 -2.86 6.99 9.22
N ASN A 13 -2.85 6.42 8.03
CA ASN A 13 -1.69 5.79 7.38
C ASN A 13 -1.08 4.65 8.23
N GLN A 14 -1.93 3.87 8.89
CA GLN A 14 -1.53 2.72 9.70
C GLN A 14 -2.41 1.52 9.40
N LYS A 15 -1.87 0.32 9.65
CA LYS A 15 -2.63 -0.92 9.57
C LYS A 15 -3.71 -0.96 10.66
N ILE A 16 -4.90 -1.39 10.28
CA ILE A 16 -6.04 -1.57 11.19
C ILE A 16 -6.72 -2.91 10.95
N TYR A 17 -7.61 -3.28 11.88
CA TYR A 17 -8.45 -4.46 11.75
C TYR A 17 -9.92 -4.06 11.77
N PHE A 18 -10.75 -4.75 11.00
CA PHE A 18 -12.19 -4.52 10.99
C PHE A 18 -12.88 -5.26 12.15
N PRO A 19 -14.00 -4.75 12.70
CA PRO A 19 -14.67 -3.51 12.30
C PRO A 19 -13.86 -2.27 12.70
N PHE A 20 -13.96 -1.21 11.88
CA PHE A 20 -13.22 0.03 12.08
C PHE A 20 -14.14 1.22 11.76
N LYS A 21 -14.13 2.22 12.65
CA LYS A 21 -15.07 3.35 12.63
C LYS A 21 -14.81 4.33 11.49
N TYR A 22 -13.55 4.52 11.09
CA TYR A 22 -13.13 5.50 10.10
C TYR A 22 -12.91 4.87 8.74
N GLY A 23 -12.69 5.71 7.72
CA GLY A 23 -12.38 5.25 6.37
C GLY A 23 -11.10 4.43 6.33
N ALA A 24 -11.11 3.34 5.57
CA ALA A 24 -9.97 2.46 5.43
C ALA A 24 -10.03 1.67 4.13
N GLU A 25 -8.87 1.36 3.57
CA GLU A 25 -8.74 0.48 2.42
C GLU A 25 -8.67 -0.97 2.86
N LYS A 26 -9.45 -1.84 2.22
CA LYS A 26 -9.41 -3.28 2.50
C LYS A 26 -8.17 -3.91 1.86
N ILE A 27 -7.38 -4.63 2.66
CA ILE A 27 -6.20 -5.35 2.17
C ILE A 27 -6.60 -6.70 1.57
N TYR A 28 -7.51 -7.43 2.22
CA TYR A 28 -8.04 -8.67 1.63
C TYR A 28 -9.09 -8.33 0.57
N ARG A 29 -8.79 -8.66 -0.70
CA ARG A 29 -9.64 -8.30 -1.84
C ARG A 29 -9.79 -9.49 -2.80
N LYS A 30 -10.94 -9.53 -3.50
CA LYS A 30 -11.20 -10.56 -4.50
C LYS A 30 -10.33 -10.42 -5.75
N ASP A 31 -9.91 -9.19 -6.10
CA ASP A 31 -9.02 -8.94 -7.24
C ASP A 31 -7.56 -9.32 -6.97
N LYS A 32 -7.22 -9.67 -5.74
CA LYS A 32 -5.93 -10.21 -5.32
C LYS A 32 -4.73 -9.28 -5.52
N ILE A 33 -4.92 -7.99 -5.74
CA ILE A 33 -3.80 -7.05 -5.95
C ILE A 33 -2.90 -6.93 -4.73
N TYR A 34 -3.43 -7.21 -3.54
CA TYR A 34 -2.68 -7.19 -2.28
C TYR A 34 -2.30 -8.58 -1.76
N ASP A 35 -2.36 -9.62 -2.60
CA ASP A 35 -1.85 -10.94 -2.20
C ASP A 35 -0.37 -10.84 -1.80
N ILE A 36 0.39 -10.01 -2.51
CA ILE A 36 1.74 -9.60 -2.14
C ILE A 36 1.79 -8.08 -2.28
N PHE A 37 2.22 -7.40 -1.23
CA PHE A 37 2.40 -5.95 -1.31
C PHE A 37 3.51 -5.50 -0.36
N ILE A 38 4.11 -4.35 -0.67
CA ILE A 38 5.16 -3.74 0.14
C ILE A 38 4.75 -2.32 0.46
N ASN A 39 4.79 -1.96 1.73
CA ASN A 39 4.60 -0.58 2.16
C ASN A 39 5.83 0.25 1.78
N ILE A 40 5.62 1.20 0.87
CA ILE A 40 6.65 2.17 0.50
C ILE A 40 6.62 3.28 1.56
N LYS A 41 7.25 3.14 2.65
CA LYS A 41 7.23 4.02 3.83
C LYS A 41 7.14 5.53 3.54
N TYR A 42 6.15 5.89 2.73
CA TYR A 42 5.80 7.28 2.44
C TYR A 42 4.87 7.78 3.55
N ASN A 43 5.12 8.99 4.03
CA ASN A 43 4.36 9.58 5.15
C ASN A 43 4.29 8.61 6.35
N HIS A 44 5.42 8.04 6.72
CA HIS A 44 5.50 7.00 7.73
C HIS A 44 6.02 7.52 9.09
N TYR A 45 7.05 8.40 9.06
CA TYR A 45 7.64 8.91 10.29
C TYR A 45 8.24 10.31 10.06
N PRO A 46 7.65 11.34 10.69
CA PRO A 46 6.35 11.32 11.37
C PRO A 46 5.21 11.22 10.36
N ILE A 47 4.08 10.63 10.77
CA ILE A 47 2.87 10.62 9.96
C ILE A 47 2.20 11.98 10.03
N VAL A 48 1.97 12.60 8.86
CA VAL A 48 1.28 13.88 8.74
C VAL A 48 -0.08 13.66 8.09
N LYS A 49 -1.15 13.97 8.79
CA LYS A 49 -2.52 13.77 8.29
C LYS A 49 -2.76 14.56 7.00
N GLY A 50 -3.36 13.92 6.02
CA GLY A 50 -3.67 14.53 4.73
C GLY A 50 -2.52 14.58 3.73
N LYS A 51 -1.32 14.12 4.05
CA LYS A 51 -0.16 14.10 3.14
C LYS A 51 -0.07 12.84 2.29
N GLY A 52 -0.98 11.90 2.46
CA GLY A 52 -1.05 10.66 1.70
C GLY A 52 -0.94 9.42 2.57
N SER A 53 -1.63 8.37 2.16
CA SER A 53 -1.70 7.10 2.88
C SER A 53 -1.81 5.93 1.91
N ALA A 54 -1.56 4.72 2.40
CA ALA A 54 -1.70 3.48 1.63
C ALA A 54 -0.89 3.49 0.33
N ILE A 55 0.36 4.00 0.38
CA ILE A 55 1.25 4.01 -0.77
C ILE A 55 2.04 2.71 -0.78
N PHE A 56 1.65 1.80 -1.65
CA PHE A 56 2.17 0.44 -1.72
C PHE A 56 2.77 0.11 -3.08
N LEU A 57 3.69 -0.84 -3.09
CA LEU A 57 4.05 -1.62 -4.28
C LEU A 57 3.20 -2.89 -4.24
N HIS A 58 2.34 -3.12 -5.22
CA HIS A 58 1.41 -4.24 -5.22
C HIS A 58 1.30 -4.91 -6.59
N LEU A 59 0.54 -6.00 -6.66
CA LEU A 59 0.34 -6.74 -7.89
C LEU A 59 -0.56 -5.97 -8.86
N LYS A 60 -0.23 -6.07 -10.17
CA LYS A 60 -1.03 -5.49 -11.23
C LYS A 60 -2.28 -6.34 -11.46
N ASN A 61 -3.44 -5.69 -11.57
CA ASN A 61 -4.69 -6.35 -11.93
C ASN A 61 -4.71 -6.64 -13.44
N LYS A 62 -5.42 -7.72 -13.85
CA LYS A 62 -5.67 -8.04 -15.26
C LYS A 62 -6.39 -6.92 -16.00
N LYS A 63 -7.30 -6.22 -15.31
CA LYS A 63 -7.95 -5.01 -15.82
C LYS A 63 -7.13 -3.81 -15.36
N TYR A 64 -6.20 -3.36 -16.17
CA TYR A 64 -5.35 -2.24 -15.84
C TYR A 64 -6.20 -1.00 -15.55
N LYS A 65 -6.11 -0.51 -14.33
CA LYS A 65 -6.67 0.79 -13.93
C LYS A 65 -5.56 1.60 -13.26
N PRO A 66 -5.46 2.89 -13.54
CA PRO A 66 -4.51 3.75 -12.84
C PRO A 66 -4.69 3.65 -11.34
N THR A 67 -3.60 3.69 -10.60
CA THR A 67 -3.62 3.71 -9.14
C THR A 67 -3.58 5.15 -8.63
N GLN A 68 -3.97 5.34 -7.36
CA GLN A 68 -3.88 6.63 -6.68
C GLN A 68 -2.57 6.68 -5.86
N GLY A 69 -1.45 6.78 -6.57
CA GLY A 69 -0.13 6.90 -5.97
C GLY A 69 0.61 5.59 -5.72
N CYS A 70 -0.06 4.44 -5.82
CA CYS A 70 0.58 3.14 -5.68
C CYS A 70 1.31 2.73 -6.96
N ILE A 71 2.29 1.84 -6.81
CA ILE A 71 3.00 1.23 -7.94
C ILE A 71 2.50 -0.20 -8.11
N ALA A 72 1.99 -0.54 -9.30
CA ALA A 72 1.50 -1.86 -9.64
C ALA A 72 2.45 -2.54 -10.62
N ILE A 73 2.85 -3.78 -10.32
CA ILE A 73 3.71 -4.58 -11.20
C ILE A 73 3.17 -5.99 -11.37
N LEU A 74 3.59 -6.65 -12.44
CA LEU A 74 3.22 -8.04 -12.71
C LEU A 74 3.79 -8.95 -11.63
N LYS A 75 3.03 -9.99 -11.27
CA LYS A 75 3.43 -10.95 -10.23
C LYS A 75 4.79 -11.57 -10.51
N ASN A 76 5.07 -11.97 -11.75
CA ASN A 76 6.36 -12.58 -12.10
C ASN A 76 7.51 -11.62 -11.87
N ASP A 77 7.34 -10.34 -12.21
CA ASP A 77 8.36 -9.31 -11.98
C ASP A 77 8.54 -9.04 -10.49
N PHE A 78 7.45 -9.01 -9.74
CA PHE A 78 7.49 -8.84 -8.29
C PHE A 78 8.29 -9.96 -7.62
N LEU A 79 8.03 -11.22 -8.01
CA LEU A 79 8.73 -12.38 -7.47
C LEU A 79 10.23 -12.37 -7.81
N LYS A 80 10.62 -11.81 -8.96
CA LYS A 80 12.03 -11.69 -9.35
C LYS A 80 12.79 -10.70 -8.47
N ILE A 81 12.17 -9.59 -8.09
CA ILE A 81 12.86 -8.54 -7.31
C ILE A 81 12.76 -8.76 -5.80
N LEU A 82 11.77 -9.51 -5.34
CA LEU A 82 11.48 -9.68 -3.91
C LEU A 82 12.69 -10.15 -3.09
N PRO A 83 13.51 -11.14 -3.54
CA PRO A 83 14.69 -11.57 -2.78
C PRO A 83 15.73 -10.48 -2.56
N PHE A 84 15.72 -9.42 -3.37
CA PHE A 84 16.70 -8.32 -3.32
C PHE A 84 16.22 -7.13 -2.50
N ILE A 85 14.98 -7.18 -2.00
CA ILE A 85 14.37 -6.07 -1.26
C ILE A 85 14.49 -6.32 0.24
N ASN A 86 14.93 -5.30 0.97
CA ASN A 86 14.94 -5.29 2.43
C ASN A 86 14.48 -3.92 2.93
N LYS A 87 14.46 -3.74 4.26
CA LYS A 87 13.97 -2.49 4.86
C LYS A 87 14.77 -1.23 4.49
N ASN A 88 15.98 -1.39 3.95
CA ASN A 88 16.84 -0.27 3.53
C ASN A 88 16.79 -0.02 2.02
N THR A 89 16.06 -0.85 1.27
CA THR A 89 15.91 -0.68 -0.17
C THR A 89 15.15 0.60 -0.46
N LYS A 90 15.61 1.36 -1.44
CA LYS A 90 14.97 2.59 -1.88
C LYS A 90 14.32 2.39 -3.24
N ILE A 91 13.20 3.07 -3.47
CA ILE A 91 12.55 3.12 -4.76
C ILE A 91 12.74 4.50 -5.37
N SER A 92 13.18 4.52 -6.64
CA SER A 92 13.33 5.77 -7.39
C SER A 92 12.23 5.85 -8.44
N ILE A 93 11.53 6.97 -8.47
CA ILE A 93 10.45 7.24 -9.41
C ILE A 93 10.85 8.46 -10.23
N SER A 94 10.91 8.28 -11.54
CA SER A 94 11.29 9.34 -12.46
C SER A 94 10.16 9.67 -13.44
#